data_cbd148103320de6efb1849b1063430b4
#
_entry.id   cbd148103320de6efb1849b1063430b4
#
_cell.length_a   1.000
_cell.length_b   1.000
_cell.length_c   1.000
_cell.angle_alpha   90.00
_cell.angle_beta   90.00
_cell.angle_gamma   90.00
#
_symmetry.space_group_name_H-M   'P 1'
#
loop_
_entity.id
_entity.type
_entity.pdbx_description
1 polymer ?
#
loop_
_entity_poly.entity_id
_entity_poly.type
_entity_poly.pdbx_seq_one_letter_code
_entity_poly.pdbx_strand_id
1 'polypeptide(L)' 'MMRILANENVPAPLVRLLRERRYDVEWIAETNPGV' A
#
# COMPACT_ATOMS: atom_id res chain seq x y z
N MET A 1 -15.64 -2.41 2.83
CA MET A 1 -14.27 -2.46 2.26
C MET A 1 -13.33 -1.75 3.23
N MET A 2 -12.21 -2.39 3.54
CA MET A 2 -11.29 -1.83 4.54
C MET A 2 -10.21 -1.00 3.86
N ARG A 3 -9.97 0.17 4.41
CA ARG A 3 -8.92 1.04 3.92
C ARG A 3 -7.67 0.85 4.76
N ILE A 4 -6.55 0.67 4.10
CA ILE A 4 -5.27 0.42 4.77
C ILE A 4 -4.28 1.49 4.34
N LEU A 5 -3.63 2.10 5.34
CA LEU A 5 -2.56 3.05 5.06
C LEU A 5 -1.23 2.35 5.33
N ALA A 6 -0.45 2.17 4.28
CA ALA A 6 0.84 1.52 4.37
C ALA A 6 1.95 2.56 4.24
N ASN A 7 2.90 2.52 5.17
CA ASN A 7 4.03 3.43 5.10
C ASN A 7 5.10 2.88 4.16
N GLU A 8 6.16 3.65 3.96
CA GLU A 8 7.20 3.30 3.00
C GLU A 8 8.02 2.07 3.41
N ASN A 9 7.88 1.62 4.66
CA ASN A 9 8.58 0.43 5.12
C ASN A 9 7.89 -0.86 4.72
N VAL A 10 6.65 -0.76 4.25
CA VAL A 10 5.89 -1.95 3.83
C VAL A 10 6.41 -2.39 2.47
N PRO A 11 6.79 -3.68 2.32
CA PRO A 11 7.32 -4.15 1.04
C PRO A 11 6.25 -4.19 -0.05
N ALA A 12 6.68 -3.90 -1.28
CA ALA A 12 5.76 -3.86 -2.41
C ALA A 12 4.98 -5.16 -2.62
N PRO A 13 5.59 -6.35 -2.47
CA PRO A 13 4.83 -7.59 -2.63
C PRO A 13 3.66 -7.70 -1.67
N LEU A 14 3.81 -7.18 -0.44
CA LEU A 14 2.73 -7.23 0.53
C LEU A 14 1.60 -6.28 0.11
N VAL A 15 1.95 -5.08 -0.35
CA VAL A 15 0.93 -4.14 -0.82
C VAL A 15 0.15 -4.74 -1.97
N ARG A 16 0.85 -5.38 -2.89
CA ARG A 16 0.22 -6.00 -4.05
C ARG A 16 -0.74 -7.11 -3.62
N LEU A 17 -0.32 -7.92 -2.65
CA LEU A 17 -1.16 -8.99 -2.16
C LEU A 17 -2.44 -8.46 -1.52
N LEU A 18 -2.30 -7.40 -0.73
CA LEU A 18 -3.47 -6.81 -0.08
C LEU A 18 -4.46 -6.25 -1.11
N ARG A 19 -3.94 -5.64 -2.17
CA ARG A 19 -4.80 -5.11 -3.22
C ARG A 19 -5.51 -6.24 -3.97
N GLU A 20 -4.84 -7.37 -4.15
CA GLU A 20 -5.47 -8.53 -4.78
C GLU A 20 -6.61 -9.07 -3.92
N ARG A 21 -6.52 -8.88 -2.62
CA ARG A 21 -7.56 -9.28 -1.67
C ARG A 21 -8.65 -8.24 -1.55
N ARG A 22 -8.64 -7.22 -2.40
CA ARG A 22 -9.65 -6.19 -2.49
C ARG A 22 -9.63 -5.21 -1.32
N TYR A 23 -8.51 -5.10 -0.63
CA TYR A 23 -8.34 -4.03 0.33
C TYR A 23 -7.98 -2.74 -0.40
N ASP A 24 -8.48 -1.63 0.12
CA ASP A 24 -8.13 -0.32 -0.40
C ASP A 24 -6.87 0.14 0.30
N VAL A 25 -5.72 -0.07 -0.36
CA VAL A 25 -4.43 0.23 0.23
C VAL A 25 -3.87 1.51 -0.35
N GLU A 26 -3.63 2.48 0.53
CA GLU A 26 -2.90 3.69 0.16
C GLU A 26 -1.47 3.54 0.66
N TRP A 27 -0.53 3.53 -0.26
CA TRP A 27 0.87 3.27 0.06
C TRP A 27 1.67 4.55 -0.09
N ILE A 28 2.30 4.98 1.01
CA ILE A 28 3.01 6.27 1.06
C ILE A 28 4.14 6.31 0.04
N ALA A 29 4.87 5.20 -0.12
CA ALA A 29 5.99 5.15 -1.07
C ALA A 29 5.52 5.39 -2.51
N GLU A 30 4.29 5.02 -2.82
CA GLU A 30 3.73 5.20 -4.15
C GLU A 30 3.19 6.62 -4.31
N THR A 31 2.58 7.14 -3.25
CA THR A 31 1.94 8.44 -3.28
C THR A 31 2.96 9.58 -3.28
N ASN A 32 4.07 9.41 -2.56
CA ASN A 32 5.11 10.44 -2.44
C ASN A 32 6.46 9.89 -2.83
N PRO A 33 6.62 9.42 -4.07
CA PRO A 33 7.91 8.89 -4.49
C PRO A 33 8.94 10.00 -4.55
N GLY A 34 10.08 9.78 -3.93
CA GLY A 34 11.18 10.72 -4.03
C GLY A 34 11.11 11.93 -3.13
N VAL A 35 10.19 11.93 -2.19
CA VAL A 35 10.13 13.01 -1.21
C VAL A 35 11.03 12.73 -0.03
#